data_5ec3ca66ce5bd7d079c6062cdc5ade1e
#
_entry.id   5ec3ca66ce5bd7d079c6062cdc5ade1e
#
_cell.length_a   1.000
_cell.length_b   1.000
_cell.length_c   1.000
_cell.angle_alpha   90.00
_cell.angle_beta   90.00
_cell.angle_gamma   90.00
#
_symmetry.space_group_name_H-M   'P 1'
#
loop_
_entity.id
_entity.type
_entity.pdbx_description
1 polymer ?
#
loop_
_entity_poly.entity_id
_entity_poly.type
_entity_poly.pdbx_seq_one_letter_code
_entity_poly.pdbx_strand_id
1 'polypeptide(L)'
;MNIIYRRLLGVEAKTASVAVWHELGVASVATRINAAALKFRNNILSLDPRDFLVRRVYDGLMNDSKGRGSSKNGALFLENLALEANWPGPLKKPAAKKFVNEFVASRRVSELVDGFKRMTTLRNMSDWVEKEASTLYSRVLPFHPRGHYPVTKNRSG
;
A
#
# COMPACT_ATOMS: atom_id res chain seq x y z
N MET A 1 -15.75 -2.84 6.44
CA MET A 1 -14.92 -1.63 6.67
C MET A 1 -15.45 -0.38 5.97
N ASN A 2 -15.88 -0.44 4.70
CA ASN A 2 -16.48 0.71 3.99
C ASN A 2 -17.72 1.32 4.66
N ILE A 3 -18.52 0.53 5.37
CA ILE A 3 -19.71 1.01 6.09
C ILE A 3 -19.33 1.98 7.21
N ILE A 4 -18.26 1.67 7.96
CA ILE A 4 -17.78 2.54 9.05
C ILE A 4 -17.30 3.87 8.47
N TYR A 5 -16.53 3.85 7.39
CA TYR A 5 -16.02 5.06 6.75
C TYR A 5 -17.14 5.95 6.20
N ARG A 6 -18.18 5.36 5.60
CA ARG A 6 -19.34 6.10 5.14
C ARG A 6 -20.10 6.77 6.29
N ARG A 7 -20.25 6.07 7.42
CA ARG A 7 -20.87 6.64 8.63
C ARG A 7 -20.05 7.79 9.21
N LEU A 8 -18.71 7.67 9.23
CA LEU A 8 -17.82 8.73 9.71
C LEU A 8 -17.93 10.01 8.87
N LEU A 9 -18.12 9.88 7.56
CA LEU A 9 -18.28 11.01 6.64
C LEU A 9 -19.73 11.51 6.55
N GLY A 10 -20.70 10.82 7.15
CA GLY A 10 -22.12 11.15 7.03
C GLY A 10 -22.68 10.97 5.61
N VAL A 11 -22.06 10.14 4.78
CA VAL A 11 -22.46 9.92 3.39
C VAL A 11 -23.33 8.67 3.23
N GLU A 12 -24.13 8.63 2.16
CA GLU A 12 -25.04 7.53 1.89
C GLU A 12 -24.30 6.19 1.65
N ALA A 13 -25.02 5.08 1.92
CA ALA A 13 -24.51 3.73 1.70
C ALA A 13 -24.09 3.45 0.24
N LYS A 14 -24.70 4.15 -0.73
CA LYS A 14 -24.42 4.05 -2.16
C LYS A 14 -23.20 4.83 -2.61
N THR A 15 -22.64 5.71 -1.76
CA THR A 15 -21.45 6.50 -2.11
C THR A 15 -20.30 5.57 -2.52
N ALA A 16 -19.65 5.89 -3.63
CA ALA A 16 -18.56 5.08 -4.15
C ALA A 16 -17.41 4.97 -3.17
N SER A 17 -16.89 3.77 -2.97
CA SER A 17 -15.81 3.51 -2.02
C SER A 17 -14.54 4.31 -2.34
N VAL A 18 -14.25 4.54 -3.61
CA VAL A 18 -13.09 5.33 -4.04
C VAL A 18 -13.18 6.78 -3.58
N ALA A 19 -14.36 7.41 -3.66
CA ALA A 19 -14.58 8.76 -3.16
C ALA A 19 -14.40 8.82 -1.63
N VAL A 20 -14.93 7.83 -0.91
CA VAL A 20 -14.77 7.71 0.54
C VAL A 20 -13.29 7.56 0.93
N TRP A 21 -12.52 6.75 0.20
CA TRP A 21 -11.08 6.59 0.47
C TRP A 21 -10.27 7.85 0.17
N HIS A 22 -10.67 8.58 -0.88
CA HIS A 22 -10.08 9.87 -1.22
C HIS A 22 -10.26 10.88 -0.10
N GLU A 23 -11.52 11.11 0.33
CA GLU A 23 -11.86 12.07 1.39
C GLU A 23 -11.17 11.76 2.72
N LEU A 24 -11.10 10.49 3.11
CA LEU A 24 -10.43 10.08 4.35
C LEU A 24 -8.90 10.00 4.24
N GLY A 25 -8.35 10.16 3.05
CA GLY A 25 -6.92 10.02 2.86
C GLY A 25 -6.38 8.61 3.13
N VAL A 26 -7.22 7.57 3.06
CA VAL A 26 -6.84 6.19 3.38
C VAL A 26 -6.61 5.34 2.14
N ALA A 27 -5.67 4.42 2.23
CA ALA A 27 -5.49 3.38 1.22
C ALA A 27 -6.54 2.28 1.36
N SER A 28 -6.80 1.55 0.28
CA SER A 28 -7.69 0.39 0.29
C SER A 28 -7.26 -0.66 1.31
N VAL A 29 -8.19 -1.53 1.68
CA VAL A 29 -7.91 -2.67 2.58
C VAL A 29 -6.86 -3.58 1.95
N ALA A 30 -6.94 -3.83 0.64
CA ALA A 30 -5.98 -4.66 -0.08
C ALA A 30 -4.56 -4.09 0.00
N THR A 31 -4.39 -2.80 -0.27
CA THR A 31 -3.08 -2.12 -0.14
C THR A 31 -2.53 -2.19 1.27
N ARG A 32 -3.38 -2.04 2.29
CA ARG A 32 -2.96 -2.16 3.70
C ARG A 32 -2.52 -3.58 4.07
N ILE A 33 -3.24 -4.60 3.58
CA ILE A 33 -2.86 -6.01 3.76
C ILE A 33 -1.52 -6.28 3.08
N ASN A 34 -1.34 -5.84 1.83
CA ASN A 34 -0.09 -6.00 1.09
C ASN A 34 1.08 -5.30 1.80
N ALA A 35 0.87 -4.11 2.34
CA ALA A 35 1.88 -3.39 3.13
C ALA A 35 2.28 -4.16 4.41
N ALA A 36 1.30 -4.77 5.09
CA ALA A 36 1.56 -5.62 6.26
C ALA A 36 2.32 -6.91 5.87
N ALA A 37 1.96 -7.52 4.73
CA ALA A 37 2.62 -8.69 4.19
C ALA A 37 4.10 -8.41 3.84
N LEU A 38 4.39 -7.27 3.21
CA LEU A 38 5.77 -6.83 2.94
C LEU A 38 6.59 -6.64 4.21
N LYS A 39 6.02 -6.02 5.25
CA LYS A 39 6.67 -5.89 6.56
C LYS A 39 6.94 -7.26 7.19
N PHE A 40 5.96 -8.15 7.13
CA PHE A 40 6.07 -9.51 7.68
C PHE A 40 7.18 -10.28 6.97
N ARG A 41 7.22 -10.26 5.62
CA ARG A 41 8.31 -10.86 4.83
C ARG A 41 9.67 -10.28 5.24
N ASN A 42 9.80 -8.96 5.33
CA ASN A 42 11.04 -8.31 5.72
C ASN A 42 11.52 -8.78 7.11
N ASN A 43 10.59 -8.90 8.05
CA ASN A 43 10.92 -9.40 9.39
C ASN A 43 11.41 -10.86 9.35
N ILE A 44 10.73 -11.74 8.60
CA ILE A 44 11.18 -13.14 8.45
C ILE A 44 12.58 -13.20 7.86
N LEU A 45 12.85 -12.44 6.77
CA LEU A 45 14.13 -12.44 6.10
C LEU A 45 15.27 -11.86 6.93
N SER A 46 14.95 -11.06 7.95
CA SER A 46 15.95 -10.52 8.89
C SER A 46 16.31 -11.47 10.03
N LEU A 47 15.61 -12.61 10.17
CA LEU A 47 15.87 -13.62 11.20
C LEU A 47 16.96 -14.60 10.75
N ASP A 48 17.79 -15.05 11.69
CA ASP A 48 18.76 -16.11 11.41
C ASP A 48 18.03 -17.47 11.26
N PRO A 49 18.22 -18.19 10.13
CA PRO A 49 17.58 -19.48 9.94
C PRO A 49 18.06 -20.56 10.94
N ARG A 50 19.20 -20.36 11.63
CA ARG A 50 19.71 -21.29 12.65
C ARG A 50 18.90 -21.21 13.92
N ASP A 51 18.48 -20.01 14.30
CA ASP A 51 17.82 -19.73 15.60
C ASP A 51 16.29 -19.73 15.49
N PHE A 52 15.74 -19.43 14.31
CA PHE A 52 14.31 -19.20 14.17
C PHE A 52 13.60 -20.18 13.23
N LEU A 53 12.70 -20.98 13.82
CA LEU A 53 11.90 -21.97 13.09
C LEU A 53 11.09 -21.31 11.93
N VAL A 54 10.51 -20.14 12.16
CA VAL A 54 9.70 -19.44 11.15
C VAL A 54 10.49 -19.13 9.89
N ARG A 55 11.78 -18.81 10.03
CA ARG A 55 12.67 -18.58 8.89
C ARG A 55 12.95 -19.88 8.15
N ARG A 56 13.24 -20.97 8.85
CA ARG A 56 13.44 -22.29 8.24
C ARG A 56 12.23 -22.79 7.49
N VAL A 57 11.04 -22.61 8.07
CA VAL A 57 9.77 -22.97 7.41
C VAL A 57 9.58 -22.15 6.13
N TYR A 58 9.84 -20.84 6.18
CA TYR A 58 9.75 -19.98 5.02
C TYR A 58 10.68 -20.44 3.89
N ASP A 59 11.94 -20.69 4.21
CA ASP A 59 12.93 -21.17 3.23
C ASP A 59 12.58 -22.57 2.67
N GLY A 60 12.02 -23.47 3.50
CA GLY A 60 11.48 -24.76 3.08
C GLY A 60 10.34 -24.61 2.08
N LEU A 61 9.35 -23.77 2.39
CA LEU A 61 8.24 -23.49 1.49
C LEU A 61 8.68 -22.88 0.15
N MET A 62 9.72 -22.07 0.15
CA MET A 62 10.30 -21.50 -1.07
C MET A 62 11.00 -22.57 -1.92
N ASN A 63 11.70 -23.52 -1.31
CA ASN A 63 12.35 -24.60 -2.02
C ASN A 63 11.33 -25.57 -2.61
N ASP A 64 10.28 -25.93 -1.86
CA ASP A 64 9.20 -26.80 -2.32
C ASP A 64 8.39 -26.17 -3.49
N SER A 65 8.23 -24.85 -3.50
CA SER A 65 7.50 -24.15 -4.55
C SER A 65 8.19 -24.20 -5.92
N LYS A 66 9.51 -24.35 -5.95
CA LYS A 66 10.28 -24.53 -7.20
C LYS A 66 9.98 -25.86 -7.91
N GLY A 67 9.46 -26.85 -7.16
CA GLY A 67 9.14 -28.18 -7.69
C GLY A 67 7.66 -28.43 -8.00
N ARG A 68 6.76 -27.71 -7.36
CA ARG A 68 5.33 -27.90 -7.52
C ARG A 68 4.63 -26.54 -7.55
N GLY A 69 4.16 -26.10 -8.70
CA GLY A 69 3.47 -24.84 -8.92
C GLY A 69 2.19 -24.67 -8.09
N SER A 70 2.29 -24.68 -6.76
CA SER A 70 1.17 -24.50 -5.86
C SER A 70 0.86 -23.01 -5.68
N SER A 71 -0.20 -22.54 -6.34
CA SER A 71 -0.73 -21.19 -6.21
C SER A 71 -1.17 -20.82 -4.78
N LYS A 72 -1.20 -21.78 -3.86
CA LYS A 72 -1.60 -21.60 -2.44
C LYS A 72 -0.44 -21.42 -1.48
N ASN A 73 0.80 -21.35 -1.97
CA ASN A 73 1.96 -21.17 -1.11
C ASN A 73 2.08 -19.71 -0.65
N GLY A 74 1.90 -19.48 0.64
CA GLY A 74 1.99 -18.14 1.24
C GLY A 74 3.38 -17.50 1.10
N ALA A 75 4.46 -18.29 1.08
CA ALA A 75 5.82 -17.77 0.86
C ALA A 75 5.97 -17.26 -0.58
N LEU A 76 5.44 -18.00 -1.58
CA LEU A 76 5.45 -17.58 -2.98
C LEU A 76 4.63 -16.29 -3.17
N PHE A 77 3.49 -16.16 -2.50
CA PHE A 77 2.71 -14.91 -2.51
C PHE A 77 3.54 -13.73 -2.02
N LEU A 78 4.27 -13.89 -0.91
CA LEU A 78 5.11 -12.82 -0.35
C LEU A 78 6.26 -12.44 -1.28
N GLU A 79 6.87 -13.41 -1.97
CA GLU A 79 7.92 -13.12 -2.96
C GLU A 79 7.37 -12.40 -4.19
N ASN A 80 6.26 -12.86 -4.75
CA ASN A 80 5.62 -12.20 -5.89
C ASN A 80 5.22 -10.74 -5.54
N LEU A 81 4.67 -10.53 -4.35
CA LEU A 81 4.34 -9.19 -3.88
C LEU A 81 5.60 -8.31 -3.73
N ALA A 82 6.70 -8.88 -3.26
CA ALA A 82 7.97 -8.16 -3.14
C ALA A 82 8.57 -7.80 -4.50
N LEU A 83 8.48 -8.70 -5.48
CA LEU A 83 8.88 -8.44 -6.87
C LEU A 83 8.02 -7.32 -7.48
N GLU A 84 6.70 -7.41 -7.33
CA GLU A 84 5.76 -6.39 -7.82
C GLU A 84 6.01 -5.01 -7.19
N ALA A 85 6.39 -4.99 -5.91
CA ALA A 85 6.75 -3.78 -5.19
C ALA A 85 8.17 -3.28 -5.46
N ASN A 86 8.97 -3.98 -6.27
CA ASN A 86 10.42 -3.74 -6.44
C ASN A 86 11.17 -3.68 -5.10
N TRP A 87 10.86 -4.59 -4.18
CA TRP A 87 11.50 -4.61 -2.86
C TRP A 87 12.97 -5.04 -2.98
N PRO A 88 13.93 -4.22 -2.55
CA PRO A 88 15.37 -4.48 -2.81
C PRO A 88 16.00 -5.58 -1.95
N GLY A 89 15.22 -6.28 -1.10
CA GLY A 89 15.71 -7.30 -0.18
C GLY A 89 15.44 -6.96 1.29
N PRO A 90 16.03 -7.68 2.25
CA PRO A 90 15.84 -7.39 3.66
C PRO A 90 16.43 -6.03 4.04
N LEU A 91 15.58 -5.15 4.56
CA LEU A 91 15.93 -3.79 4.94
C LEU A 91 15.95 -3.64 6.47
N LYS A 92 16.83 -2.79 7.00
CA LYS A 92 16.77 -2.35 8.40
C LYS A 92 15.44 -1.62 8.67
N LYS A 93 14.93 -1.71 9.90
CA LYS A 93 13.60 -1.18 10.29
C LYS A 93 13.28 0.21 9.77
N PRO A 94 14.14 1.24 9.87
CA PRO A 94 13.80 2.58 9.38
C PRO A 94 13.62 2.61 7.86
N ALA A 95 14.50 1.95 7.10
CA ALA A 95 14.42 1.87 5.64
C ALA A 95 13.20 1.05 5.18
N ALA A 96 12.90 -0.08 5.83
CA ALA A 96 11.71 -0.87 5.57
C ALA A 96 10.41 -0.07 5.80
N LYS A 97 10.35 0.73 6.88
CA LYS A 97 9.21 1.60 7.16
C LYS A 97 9.03 2.65 6.05
N LYS A 98 10.13 3.30 5.64
CA LYS A 98 10.09 4.30 4.56
C LYS A 98 9.57 3.69 3.28
N PHE A 99 10.15 2.55 2.85
CA PHE A 99 9.74 1.84 1.64
C PHE A 99 8.25 1.46 1.65
N VAL A 100 7.76 0.89 2.78
CA VAL A 100 6.34 0.53 2.90
C VAL A 100 5.43 1.75 2.80
N ASN A 101 5.82 2.88 3.37
CA ASN A 101 5.04 4.11 3.27
C ASN A 101 4.98 4.61 1.81
N GLU A 102 6.08 4.57 1.10
CA GLU A 102 6.16 4.92 -0.34
C GLU A 102 5.30 3.97 -1.18
N PHE A 103 5.38 2.67 -0.92
CA PHE A 103 4.53 1.67 -1.56
C PHE A 103 3.04 1.95 -1.34
N VAL A 104 2.62 2.22 -0.10
CA VAL A 104 1.21 2.54 0.22
C VAL A 104 0.77 3.82 -0.48
N ALA A 105 1.62 4.85 -0.50
CA ALA A 105 1.31 6.12 -1.15
C ALA A 105 1.13 5.92 -2.66
N SER A 106 2.06 5.23 -3.32
CA SER A 106 2.01 4.93 -4.75
C SER A 106 0.76 4.12 -5.13
N ARG A 107 0.51 3.02 -4.41
CA ARG A 107 -0.67 2.18 -4.66
C ARG A 107 -1.97 2.92 -4.43
N ARG A 108 -2.05 3.74 -3.40
CA ARG A 108 -3.23 4.57 -3.13
C ARG A 108 -3.55 5.47 -4.32
N VAL A 109 -2.56 6.15 -4.87
CA VAL A 109 -2.76 7.02 -6.04
C VAL A 109 -3.27 6.22 -7.24
N SER A 110 -2.60 5.10 -7.56
CA SER A 110 -3.03 4.22 -8.67
C SER A 110 -4.48 3.74 -8.47
N GLU A 111 -4.83 3.27 -7.27
CA GLU A 111 -6.19 2.81 -6.96
C GLU A 111 -7.24 3.92 -7.08
N LEU A 112 -6.90 5.16 -6.69
CA LEU A 112 -7.79 6.31 -6.82
C LEU A 112 -7.99 6.69 -8.28
N VAL A 113 -6.91 6.79 -9.04
CA VAL A 113 -6.95 7.09 -10.49
C VAL A 113 -7.79 6.05 -11.22
N ASP A 114 -7.50 4.76 -11.03
CA ASP A 114 -8.24 3.67 -11.65
C ASP A 114 -9.70 3.64 -11.21
N GLY A 115 -9.96 3.90 -9.94
CA GLY A 115 -11.30 3.96 -9.38
C GLY A 115 -12.12 5.09 -10.00
N PHE A 116 -11.57 6.30 -10.11
CA PHE A 116 -12.25 7.43 -10.72
C PHE A 116 -12.45 7.27 -12.25
N LYS A 117 -11.47 6.71 -12.96
CA LYS A 117 -11.60 6.40 -14.40
C LYS A 117 -12.77 5.46 -14.71
N ARG A 118 -13.10 4.55 -13.79
CA ARG A 118 -14.25 3.64 -13.95
C ARG A 118 -15.61 4.29 -13.70
N MET A 119 -15.63 5.49 -13.13
CA MET A 119 -16.86 6.20 -12.76
C MET A 119 -17.18 7.26 -13.81
N THR A 120 -18.33 7.15 -14.47
CA THR A 120 -18.74 8.09 -15.52
C THR A 120 -18.91 9.53 -15.01
N THR A 121 -19.40 9.69 -13.78
CA THR A 121 -19.66 11.00 -13.15
C THR A 121 -18.43 11.66 -12.53
N LEU A 122 -17.39 10.89 -12.18
CA LEU A 122 -16.19 11.37 -11.48
C LEU A 122 -14.91 11.19 -12.31
N ARG A 123 -15.04 10.92 -13.61
CA ARG A 123 -13.87 10.65 -14.49
C ARG A 123 -12.86 11.79 -14.46
N ASN A 124 -13.31 13.04 -14.44
CA ASN A 124 -12.44 14.21 -14.40
C ASN A 124 -11.63 14.32 -13.11
N MET A 125 -12.06 13.66 -12.03
CA MET A 125 -11.31 13.59 -10.78
C MET A 125 -10.01 12.78 -10.91
N SER A 126 -9.93 11.85 -11.88
CA SER A 126 -8.70 11.07 -12.11
C SER A 126 -7.53 11.97 -12.50
N ASP A 127 -7.75 12.92 -13.40
CA ASP A 127 -6.71 13.82 -13.89
C ASP A 127 -6.25 14.77 -12.79
N TRP A 128 -7.19 15.21 -11.96
CA TRP A 128 -6.87 16.05 -10.79
C TRP A 128 -6.03 15.30 -9.75
N VAL A 129 -6.42 14.08 -9.41
CA VAL A 129 -5.66 13.21 -8.47
C VAL A 129 -4.26 12.89 -9.02
N GLU A 130 -4.14 12.64 -10.31
CA GLU A 130 -2.85 12.37 -10.96
C GLU A 130 -1.92 13.59 -10.92
N LYS A 131 -2.45 14.79 -11.17
CA LYS A 131 -1.71 16.05 -11.00
C LYS A 131 -1.28 16.31 -9.56
N GLU A 132 -2.20 16.14 -8.62
CA GLU A 132 -1.90 16.30 -7.19
C GLU A 132 -0.83 15.31 -6.73
N ALA A 133 -0.93 14.06 -7.14
CA ALA A 133 0.07 13.04 -6.84
C ALA A 133 1.44 13.41 -7.40
N SER A 134 1.53 13.82 -8.67
CA SER A 134 2.82 14.20 -9.28
C SER A 134 3.47 15.36 -8.54
N THR A 135 2.68 16.32 -8.06
CA THR A 135 3.14 17.45 -7.28
C THR A 135 3.62 17.04 -5.87
N LEU A 136 2.91 16.10 -5.23
CA LEU A 136 3.27 15.57 -3.92
C LEU A 136 4.53 14.71 -3.98
N TYR A 137 4.69 13.88 -5.00
CA TYR A 137 5.90 13.08 -5.21
C TYR A 137 7.13 13.95 -5.49
N SER A 138 6.98 15.01 -6.26
CA SER A 138 8.10 15.93 -6.55
C SER A 138 8.60 16.69 -5.32
N ARG A 139 7.78 16.85 -4.30
CA ARG A 139 8.11 17.57 -3.06
C ARG A 139 8.63 16.67 -1.93
N VAL A 140 8.72 15.32 -2.15
CA VAL A 140 9.19 14.37 -1.12
C VAL A 140 8.55 14.66 0.24
N LEU A 141 7.23 14.72 0.28
CA LEU A 141 6.54 14.93 1.54
C LEU A 141 6.65 13.67 2.40
N PRO A 142 7.21 13.75 3.62
CA PRO A 142 7.22 12.63 4.52
C PRO A 142 5.78 12.25 4.83
N PHE A 143 5.39 11.01 4.51
CA PHE A 143 4.07 10.48 4.84
C PHE A 143 3.89 10.50 6.35
N HIS A 144 3.03 11.38 6.85
CA HIS A 144 2.74 11.43 8.28
C HIS A 144 1.77 10.29 8.61
N PRO A 145 2.09 9.38 9.54
CA PRO A 145 1.27 8.19 9.84
C PRO A 145 -0.13 8.53 10.38
N ARG A 146 -0.41 9.79 10.68
CA ARG A 146 -1.72 10.28 11.17
C ARG A 146 -2.62 10.89 10.08
N GLY A 147 -2.30 10.72 8.81
CA GLY A 147 -3.18 11.20 7.72
C GLY A 147 -3.29 12.72 7.61
N HIS A 148 -2.46 13.48 8.30
CA HIS A 148 -2.41 14.92 8.10
C HIS A 148 -1.63 15.22 6.82
N TYR A 149 -2.36 15.60 5.78
CA TYR A 149 -1.77 16.28 4.64
C TYR A 149 -1.26 17.64 5.14
N PRO A 150 -0.02 18.02 4.82
CA PRO A 150 0.39 19.40 5.03
C PRO A 150 -0.51 20.26 4.15
N VAL A 151 -1.37 21.03 4.79
CA VAL A 151 -2.10 22.11 4.12
C VAL A 151 -1.02 23.05 3.58
N THR A 152 -0.85 23.08 2.27
CA THR A 152 0.00 24.07 1.63
C THR A 152 -0.60 25.43 1.94
N LYS A 153 -0.01 26.16 2.90
CA LYS A 153 -0.28 27.58 3.05
C LYS A 153 0.18 28.22 1.75
N ASN A 154 -0.76 28.56 0.88
CA ASN A 154 -0.52 29.51 -0.19
C ASN A 154 0.00 30.78 0.49
N ARG A 155 1.29 31.02 0.42
CA ARG A 155 1.85 32.35 0.60
C ARG A 155 1.55 33.10 -0.69
N SER A 156 0.38 33.73 -0.75
CA SER A 156 0.20 34.93 -1.58
C SER A 156 0.93 36.04 -0.86
N GLY A 157 2.02 36.46 -1.44
CA GLY A 157 2.75 37.69 -1.21
C GLY A 157 3.06 38.27 -2.57
#